data_21ecab350c9621ba9ac64b21008fee55
#
_entry.id   21ecab350c9621ba9ac64b21008fee55
#
_cell.length_a   1.000
_cell.length_b   1.000
_cell.length_c   1.000
_cell.angle_alpha   90.00
_cell.angle_beta   90.00
_cell.angle_gamma   90.00
#
_symmetry.space_group_name_H-M   'P 1'
#
loop_
_entity.id
_entity.type
_entity.pdbx_description
1 polymer ?
#
loop_
_entity_poly.entity_id
_entity_poly.type
_entity_poly.pdbx_seq_one_letter_code
_entity_poly.pdbx_strand_id
1 'polypeptide(L)'
;RDLGIRVIGSISKPINRSKIEALLDRVELKTAPPAKSFTQFELSEAEIRAGLAADAIRLVYQPKVDAVSLDMVGVEALLRWETPDGALLGPGAVVPVAERTGLMFTLTQAIFKAAMLQLSQWCQAGYRWKVSCNFSVSDLTESSIVRVLEDALTASGAPTDLVILEVTESKLSEDVSRVMSSLTRMRLKGCGISIDDFGTGFSSMEQLRRFPFTELK
;
A
#
# COMPACT_ATOMS: atom_id res chain seq x y z
N ARG A 1 15.04 12.17 -25.68
CA ARG A 1 14.76 10.72 -25.54
C ARG A 1 13.30 10.51 -25.84
N ASP A 2 13.05 9.75 -26.90
CA ASP A 2 11.71 9.41 -27.38
C ASP A 2 11.03 8.52 -26.34
N LEU A 3 10.00 9.03 -25.64
CA LEU A 3 9.32 8.31 -24.56
C LEU A 3 8.39 7.19 -25.06
N GLY A 4 8.36 6.93 -26.36
CA GLY A 4 7.51 5.89 -26.95
C GLY A 4 6.00 6.16 -26.79
N ILE A 5 5.61 7.39 -26.43
CA ILE A 5 4.21 7.79 -26.28
C ILE A 5 3.62 8.10 -27.65
N ARG A 6 2.63 7.32 -28.07
CA ARG A 6 1.87 7.58 -29.30
C ARG A 6 0.63 8.42 -28.98
N VAL A 7 0.62 9.68 -29.40
CA VAL A 7 -0.56 10.53 -29.28
C VAL A 7 -1.56 10.14 -30.40
N ILE A 8 -2.75 9.67 -30.03
CA ILE A 8 -3.80 9.22 -30.95
C ILE A 8 -4.76 10.35 -31.38
N GLY A 9 -4.73 11.46 -30.66
CA GLY A 9 -5.53 12.66 -30.98
C GLY A 9 -5.72 13.58 -29.77
N SER A 10 -6.48 14.65 -30.00
CA SER A 10 -6.88 15.61 -28.97
C SER A 10 -8.37 15.85 -29.02
N ILE A 11 -8.98 16.14 -27.87
CA ILE A 11 -10.40 16.47 -27.72
C ILE A 11 -10.53 17.88 -27.19
N SER A 12 -11.23 18.76 -27.93
CA SER A 12 -11.56 20.11 -27.44
C SER A 12 -12.74 20.08 -26.47
N LYS A 13 -12.67 20.92 -25.46
CA LYS A 13 -13.81 21.14 -24.52
C LYS A 13 -14.97 21.84 -25.25
N PRO A 14 -16.25 21.52 -24.92
CA PRO A 14 -16.66 20.56 -23.92
C PRO A 14 -16.46 19.11 -24.37
N ILE A 15 -16.00 18.25 -23.43
CA ILE A 15 -15.83 16.83 -23.68
C ILE A 15 -17.19 16.15 -23.53
N ASN A 16 -17.60 15.35 -24.53
CA ASN A 16 -18.80 14.54 -24.48
C ASN A 16 -18.51 13.13 -24.99
N ARG A 17 -19.47 12.22 -24.75
CA ARG A 17 -19.32 10.80 -25.08
C ARG A 17 -19.02 10.56 -26.55
N SER A 18 -19.70 11.26 -27.47
CA SER A 18 -19.51 11.08 -28.91
C SER A 18 -18.12 11.47 -29.40
N LYS A 19 -17.50 12.51 -28.80
CA LYS A 19 -16.12 12.90 -29.13
C LYS A 19 -15.10 11.88 -28.62
N ILE A 20 -15.37 11.25 -27.49
CA ILE A 20 -14.53 10.16 -26.96
C ILE A 20 -14.65 8.94 -27.85
N GLU A 21 -15.87 8.52 -28.20
CA GLU A 21 -16.12 7.38 -29.08
C GLU A 21 -15.42 7.58 -30.46
N ALA A 22 -15.58 8.76 -31.08
CA ALA A 22 -14.92 9.07 -32.34
C ALA A 22 -13.38 9.09 -32.26
N LEU A 23 -12.79 9.34 -31.09
CA LEU A 23 -11.36 9.23 -30.89
C LEU A 23 -10.94 7.76 -30.70
N LEU A 24 -11.73 6.98 -29.99
CA LEU A 24 -11.48 5.56 -29.75
C LEU A 24 -11.61 4.74 -31.06
N ASP A 25 -12.51 5.10 -31.96
CA ASP A 25 -12.67 4.46 -33.26
C ASP A 25 -11.44 4.61 -34.16
N ARG A 26 -10.60 5.62 -33.90
CA ARG A 26 -9.30 5.80 -34.59
C ARG A 26 -8.16 4.95 -34.04
N VAL A 27 -8.40 4.33 -32.88
CA VAL A 27 -7.47 3.37 -32.31
C VAL A 27 -7.69 2.05 -33.01
N GLU A 28 -6.87 1.71 -33.99
CA GLU A 28 -6.71 0.32 -34.37
C GLU A 28 -6.25 -0.44 -33.12
N LEU A 29 -7.20 -0.98 -32.39
CA LEU A 29 -6.94 -1.98 -31.38
C LEU A 29 -6.34 -3.17 -32.14
N LYS A 30 -5.02 -3.21 -32.29
CA LYS A 30 -4.38 -4.53 -32.34
C LYS A 30 -4.94 -5.23 -31.13
N THR A 31 -5.83 -6.16 -31.38
CA THR A 31 -6.41 -7.01 -30.33
C THR A 31 -5.25 -7.47 -29.49
N ALA A 32 -5.07 -6.83 -28.34
CA ALA A 32 -4.17 -7.37 -27.35
C ALA A 32 -4.60 -8.84 -27.23
N PRO A 33 -3.68 -9.79 -27.25
CA PRO A 33 -4.03 -11.18 -27.02
C PRO A 33 -4.92 -11.16 -25.78
N PRO A 34 -6.06 -11.91 -25.80
CA PRO A 34 -7.02 -11.88 -24.68
C PRO A 34 -6.19 -11.92 -23.42
N ALA A 35 -6.40 -10.94 -22.55
CA ALA A 35 -5.68 -10.86 -21.28
C ALA A 35 -5.76 -12.29 -20.76
N LYS A 36 -4.63 -13.00 -20.73
CA LYS A 36 -4.57 -14.32 -20.13
C LYS A 36 -5.26 -14.09 -18.81
N SER A 37 -6.37 -14.78 -18.56
CA SER A 37 -6.91 -14.86 -17.22
C SER A 37 -5.73 -15.37 -16.39
N PHE A 38 -5.06 -14.45 -15.72
CA PHE A 38 -4.13 -14.83 -14.70
C PHE A 38 -5.03 -15.56 -13.71
N THR A 39 -5.06 -16.87 -13.79
CA THR A 39 -5.42 -17.69 -12.63
C THR A 39 -4.52 -17.12 -11.57
N GLN A 40 -5.12 -16.35 -10.66
CA GLN A 40 -4.40 -15.71 -9.58
C GLN A 40 -3.83 -16.89 -8.80
N PHE A 41 -2.53 -17.14 -8.97
CA PHE A 41 -1.86 -18.20 -8.22
C PHE A 41 -1.89 -17.73 -6.77
N GLU A 42 -2.65 -18.42 -5.95
CA GLU A 42 -2.71 -18.19 -4.52
C GLU A 42 -1.91 -19.28 -3.83
N LEU A 43 -1.11 -18.87 -2.85
CA LEU A 43 -0.46 -19.80 -1.94
C LEU A 43 -1.51 -20.46 -1.03
N SER A 44 -1.26 -21.70 -0.62
CA SER A 44 -2.06 -22.32 0.44
C SER A 44 -1.74 -21.71 1.81
N GLU A 45 -2.64 -21.87 2.77
CA GLU A 45 -2.40 -21.45 4.17
C GLU A 45 -1.12 -22.09 4.74
N ALA A 46 -0.86 -23.37 4.44
CA ALA A 46 0.31 -24.08 4.91
C ALA A 46 1.62 -23.47 4.37
N GLU A 47 1.65 -23.07 3.10
CA GLU A 47 2.79 -22.40 2.48
C GLU A 47 3.02 -21.01 3.09
N ILE A 48 1.95 -20.27 3.38
CA ILE A 48 2.08 -18.95 4.05
C ILE A 48 2.63 -19.13 5.46
N ARG A 49 2.12 -20.08 6.25
CA ARG A 49 2.64 -20.35 7.60
C ARG A 49 4.11 -20.77 7.56
N ALA A 50 4.47 -21.68 6.66
CA ALA A 50 5.85 -22.12 6.50
C ALA A 50 6.78 -20.99 6.06
N GLY A 51 6.35 -20.17 5.11
CA GLY A 51 7.14 -19.04 4.64
C GLY A 51 7.29 -17.92 5.68
N LEU A 52 6.26 -17.62 6.48
CA LEU A 52 6.39 -16.70 7.62
C LEU A 52 7.43 -17.17 8.63
N ALA A 53 7.50 -18.48 8.89
CA ALA A 53 8.50 -19.07 9.77
C ALA A 53 9.91 -19.07 9.16
N ALA A 54 10.01 -19.12 7.83
CA ALA A 54 11.26 -19.12 7.06
C ALA A 54 11.70 -17.73 6.57
N ASP A 55 11.05 -16.65 7.04
CA ASP A 55 11.33 -15.26 6.63
C ASP A 55 11.21 -15.04 5.10
N ALA A 56 10.10 -15.54 4.50
CA ALA A 56 9.84 -15.43 3.06
C ALA A 56 9.42 -14.00 2.60
N ILE A 57 9.28 -13.06 3.54
CA ILE A 57 8.88 -11.69 3.23
C ILE A 57 10.05 -10.94 2.62
N ARG A 58 9.81 -10.34 1.47
CA ARG A 58 10.69 -9.34 0.84
C ARG A 58 9.90 -8.08 0.60
N LEU A 59 10.55 -6.95 0.69
CA LEU A 59 9.94 -5.66 0.38
C LEU A 59 10.62 -5.05 -0.85
N VAL A 60 9.79 -4.57 -1.77
CA VAL A 60 10.24 -3.65 -2.80
C VAL A 60 9.70 -2.27 -2.47
N TYR A 61 10.41 -1.24 -2.88
CA TYR A 61 10.12 0.12 -2.48
C TYR A 61 9.83 0.96 -3.70
N GLN A 62 8.59 1.45 -3.79
CA GLN A 62 8.18 2.34 -4.87
C GLN A 62 8.47 3.78 -4.47
N PRO A 63 9.30 4.53 -5.24
CA PRO A 63 9.63 5.91 -4.91
C PRO A 63 8.41 6.83 -4.95
N LYS A 64 8.34 7.73 -3.96
CA LYS A 64 7.46 8.90 -3.95
C LYS A 64 8.35 10.14 -4.15
N VAL A 65 7.99 10.96 -5.14
CA VAL A 65 8.75 12.16 -5.49
C VAL A 65 7.91 13.41 -5.33
N ASP A 66 8.52 14.51 -4.97
CA ASP A 66 7.89 15.82 -5.03
C ASP A 66 7.62 16.20 -6.49
N ALA A 67 6.40 16.64 -6.79
CA ALA A 67 5.98 16.90 -8.17
C ALA A 67 6.65 18.15 -8.80
N VAL A 68 7.23 19.01 -7.97
CA VAL A 68 7.86 20.26 -8.42
C VAL A 68 9.38 20.09 -8.50
N SER A 69 10.02 19.66 -7.40
CA SER A 69 11.47 19.50 -7.34
C SER A 69 11.96 18.21 -7.97
N LEU A 70 11.09 17.19 -8.10
CA LEU A 70 11.39 15.81 -8.50
C LEU A 70 12.33 15.08 -7.53
N ASP A 71 12.55 15.64 -6.35
CA ASP A 71 13.33 14.99 -5.31
C ASP A 71 12.55 13.83 -4.69
N MET A 72 13.27 12.80 -4.30
CA MET A 72 12.70 11.65 -3.60
C MET A 72 12.36 12.04 -2.16
N VAL A 73 11.08 12.02 -1.81
CA VAL A 73 10.55 12.38 -0.49
C VAL A 73 10.19 11.18 0.37
N GLY A 74 10.04 10.02 -0.25
CA GLY A 74 9.69 8.79 0.46
C GLY A 74 9.54 7.60 -0.46
N VAL A 75 9.09 6.50 0.13
CA VAL A 75 8.80 5.24 -0.58
C VAL A 75 7.54 4.60 -0.03
N GLU A 76 6.89 3.80 -0.85
CA GLU A 76 5.88 2.84 -0.41
C GLU A 76 6.50 1.44 -0.34
N ALA A 77 6.36 0.79 0.81
CA ALA A 77 6.83 -0.58 1.04
C ALA A 77 5.78 -1.57 0.52
N LEU A 78 6.14 -2.31 -0.51
CA LEU A 78 5.26 -3.25 -1.20
C LEU A 78 5.71 -4.69 -0.97
N LEU A 79 4.81 -5.50 -0.46
CA LEU A 79 5.05 -6.92 -0.21
C LEU A 79 5.47 -7.65 -1.49
N ARG A 80 6.53 -8.45 -1.36
CA ARG A 80 6.87 -9.56 -2.23
C ARG A 80 7.07 -10.80 -1.36
N TRP A 81 6.67 -11.92 -1.89
CA TRP A 81 6.84 -13.19 -1.21
C TRP A 81 7.85 -14.03 -1.98
N GLU A 82 8.92 -14.41 -1.32
CA GLU A 82 9.93 -15.28 -1.91
C GLU A 82 9.57 -16.74 -1.69
N THR A 83 9.42 -17.46 -2.79
CA THR A 83 9.16 -18.90 -2.76
C THR A 83 10.45 -19.70 -2.54
N PRO A 84 10.40 -20.97 -2.13
CA PRO A 84 11.61 -21.78 -1.88
C PRO A 84 12.54 -21.91 -3.09
N ASP A 85 12.02 -21.77 -4.31
CA ASP A 85 12.80 -21.76 -5.57
C ASP A 85 13.32 -20.37 -5.95
N GLY A 86 13.11 -19.35 -5.09
CA GLY A 86 13.60 -17.99 -5.27
C GLY A 86 12.73 -17.10 -6.15
N ALA A 87 11.54 -17.53 -6.57
CA ALA A 87 10.62 -16.66 -7.30
C ALA A 87 9.97 -15.63 -6.35
N LEU A 88 9.72 -14.41 -6.85
CA LEU A 88 9.04 -13.37 -6.10
C LEU A 88 7.58 -13.25 -6.56
N LEU A 89 6.66 -13.53 -5.65
CA LEU A 89 5.23 -13.37 -5.87
C LEU A 89 4.74 -12.01 -5.36
N GLY A 90 3.73 -11.45 -6.03
CA GLY A 90 3.07 -10.23 -5.58
C GLY A 90 2.08 -10.46 -4.42
N PRO A 91 1.54 -9.37 -3.84
CA PRO A 91 0.59 -9.45 -2.72
C PRO A 91 -0.68 -10.24 -3.06
N GLY A 92 -1.11 -10.25 -4.31
CA GLY A 92 -2.29 -11.01 -4.76
C GLY A 92 -2.21 -12.52 -4.56
N ALA A 93 -1.00 -13.09 -4.42
CA ALA A 93 -0.81 -14.51 -4.12
C ALA A 93 -0.95 -14.84 -2.62
N VAL A 94 -0.82 -13.86 -1.74
CA VAL A 94 -0.68 -14.05 -0.28
C VAL A 94 -1.84 -13.40 0.47
N VAL A 95 -2.13 -12.13 0.19
CA VAL A 95 -3.06 -11.31 0.97
C VAL A 95 -4.48 -11.90 1.01
N PRO A 96 -5.10 -12.33 -0.12
CA PRO A 96 -6.44 -12.89 -0.06
C PRO A 96 -6.54 -14.17 0.80
N VAL A 97 -5.48 -14.98 0.81
CA VAL A 97 -5.43 -16.19 1.64
C VAL A 97 -5.23 -15.80 3.11
N ALA A 98 -4.31 -14.90 3.40
CA ALA A 98 -4.07 -14.42 4.75
C ALA A 98 -5.34 -13.80 5.39
N GLU A 99 -6.14 -13.06 4.60
CA GLU A 99 -7.44 -12.52 5.06
C GLU A 99 -8.42 -13.64 5.42
N ARG A 100 -8.58 -14.65 4.55
CA ARG A 100 -9.52 -15.78 4.78
C ARG A 100 -9.12 -16.70 5.92
N THR A 101 -7.83 -16.81 6.21
CA THR A 101 -7.27 -17.76 7.19
C THR A 101 -6.87 -17.11 8.52
N GLY A 102 -7.12 -15.79 8.68
CA GLY A 102 -6.76 -15.05 9.90
C GLY A 102 -5.25 -14.84 10.10
N LEU A 103 -4.46 -14.95 9.02
CA LEU A 103 -3.01 -14.74 9.06
C LEU A 103 -2.62 -13.27 8.79
N MET A 104 -3.59 -12.40 8.49
CA MET A 104 -3.33 -11.02 8.09
C MET A 104 -2.54 -10.26 9.14
N PHE A 105 -2.93 -10.36 10.41
CA PHE A 105 -2.23 -9.71 11.51
C PHE A 105 -0.75 -10.11 11.61
N THR A 106 -0.46 -11.42 11.51
CA THR A 106 0.93 -11.92 11.53
C THR A 106 1.73 -11.43 10.32
N LEU A 107 1.09 -11.42 9.15
CA LEU A 107 1.70 -10.93 7.91
C LEU A 107 2.02 -9.43 8.01
N THR A 108 1.06 -8.62 8.45
CA THR A 108 1.23 -7.17 8.62
C THR A 108 2.33 -6.85 9.63
N GLN A 109 2.38 -7.58 10.74
CA GLN A 109 3.43 -7.44 11.75
C GLN A 109 4.83 -7.69 11.15
N ALA A 110 4.98 -8.75 10.37
CA ALA A 110 6.26 -9.11 9.78
C ALA A 110 6.68 -8.09 8.69
N ILE A 111 5.74 -7.64 7.84
CA ILE A 111 5.96 -6.58 6.85
C ILE A 111 6.41 -5.29 7.53
N PHE A 112 5.69 -4.86 8.56
CA PHE A 112 6.01 -3.61 9.27
C PHE A 112 7.38 -3.68 9.93
N LYS A 113 7.69 -4.79 10.59
CA LYS A 113 9.02 -5.02 11.19
C LYS A 113 10.15 -4.91 10.16
N ALA A 114 10.00 -5.56 9.00
CA ALA A 114 10.98 -5.49 7.92
C ALA A 114 11.14 -4.07 7.36
N ALA A 115 10.03 -3.34 7.18
CA ALA A 115 10.05 -1.95 6.71
C ALA A 115 10.75 -1.02 7.71
N MET A 116 10.52 -1.19 9.00
CA MET A 116 11.14 -0.36 10.05
C MET A 116 12.66 -0.62 10.17
N LEU A 117 13.09 -1.87 10.03
CA LEU A 117 14.53 -2.19 9.97
C LEU A 117 15.20 -1.52 8.77
N GLN A 118 14.56 -1.55 7.61
CA GLN A 118 15.09 -0.90 6.41
C GLN A 118 15.14 0.64 6.56
N LEU A 119 14.08 1.23 7.12
CA LEU A 119 14.06 2.67 7.41
C LEU A 119 15.21 3.07 8.33
N SER A 120 15.44 2.30 9.40
CA SER A 120 16.56 2.54 10.33
C SER A 120 17.90 2.50 9.60
N GLN A 121 18.14 1.51 8.72
CA GLN A 121 19.35 1.43 7.91
C GLN A 121 19.53 2.64 6.99
N TRP A 122 18.47 3.11 6.34
CA TRP A 122 18.53 4.32 5.52
C TRP A 122 18.87 5.56 6.34
N CYS A 123 18.27 5.71 7.53
CA CYS A 123 18.60 6.81 8.42
C CYS A 123 20.05 6.79 8.86
N GLN A 124 20.62 5.60 9.17
CA GLN A 124 22.05 5.44 9.48
C GLN A 124 22.95 5.78 8.29
N ALA A 125 22.48 5.55 7.06
CA ALA A 125 23.16 5.95 5.83
C ALA A 125 22.96 7.44 5.47
N GLY A 126 22.25 8.22 6.29
CA GLY A 126 22.02 9.66 6.09
C GLY A 126 20.77 10.02 5.28
N TYR A 127 19.95 9.03 4.88
CA TYR A 127 18.70 9.28 4.16
C TYR A 127 17.53 9.48 5.12
N ARG A 128 16.67 10.44 4.83
CA ARG A 128 15.46 10.71 5.63
C ARG A 128 14.20 10.62 4.76
N TRP A 129 14.01 9.47 4.13
CA TRP A 129 12.83 9.20 3.32
C TRP A 129 11.69 8.68 4.19
N LYS A 130 10.50 9.17 3.94
CA LYS A 130 9.30 8.60 4.56
C LYS A 130 9.02 7.21 4.02
N VAL A 131 8.60 6.29 4.88
CA VAL A 131 8.20 4.93 4.50
C VAL A 131 6.73 4.74 4.78
N SER A 132 5.97 4.48 3.73
CA SER A 132 4.55 4.14 3.82
C SER A 132 4.37 2.62 3.87
N CYS A 133 3.54 2.16 4.80
CA CYS A 133 3.16 0.76 4.94
C CYS A 133 1.64 0.61 4.87
N ASN A 134 1.17 -0.34 4.09
CA ASN A 134 -0.25 -0.66 3.95
C ASN A 134 -0.78 -1.45 5.16
N PHE A 135 -1.95 -1.04 5.67
CA PHE A 135 -2.65 -1.69 6.78
C PHE A 135 -4.08 -2.05 6.39
N SER A 136 -4.51 -3.24 6.75
CA SER A 136 -5.92 -3.59 6.65
C SER A 136 -6.69 -3.00 7.85
N VAL A 137 -7.98 -2.71 7.64
CA VAL A 137 -8.85 -2.26 8.72
C VAL A 137 -8.99 -3.34 9.79
N SER A 138 -9.01 -4.62 9.40
CA SER A 138 -9.05 -5.74 10.36
C SER A 138 -7.85 -5.73 11.30
N ASP A 139 -6.64 -5.41 10.80
CA ASP A 139 -5.46 -5.29 11.65
C ASP A 139 -5.60 -4.14 12.66
N LEU A 140 -6.14 -3.00 12.22
CA LEU A 140 -6.30 -1.81 13.05
C LEU A 140 -7.37 -1.97 14.15
N THR A 141 -8.28 -2.93 14.00
CA THR A 141 -9.27 -3.28 15.03
C THR A 141 -8.73 -4.23 16.10
N GLU A 142 -7.61 -4.88 15.84
CA GLU A 142 -6.94 -5.74 16.82
C GLU A 142 -6.41 -4.92 18.00
N SER A 143 -6.77 -5.33 19.22
CA SER A 143 -6.41 -4.57 20.44
C SER A 143 -4.90 -4.47 20.68
N SER A 144 -4.13 -5.40 20.13
CA SER A 144 -2.67 -5.48 20.28
C SER A 144 -1.90 -4.72 19.21
N ILE A 145 -2.55 -4.26 18.11
CA ILE A 145 -1.84 -3.71 16.95
C ILE A 145 -0.92 -2.55 17.33
N VAL A 146 -1.40 -1.59 18.09
CA VAL A 146 -0.60 -0.42 18.45
C VAL A 146 0.65 -0.82 19.22
N ARG A 147 0.52 -1.76 20.17
CA ARG A 147 1.68 -2.28 20.92
C ARG A 147 2.67 -2.97 20.00
N VAL A 148 2.21 -3.79 19.07
CA VAL A 148 3.06 -4.48 18.10
C VAL A 148 3.85 -3.48 17.23
N LEU A 149 3.20 -2.40 16.79
CA LEU A 149 3.86 -1.35 16.02
C LEU A 149 4.86 -0.57 16.87
N GLU A 150 4.51 -0.24 18.11
CA GLU A 150 5.41 0.42 19.08
C GLU A 150 6.65 -0.44 19.37
N ASP A 151 6.48 -1.74 19.58
CA ASP A 151 7.58 -2.67 19.82
C ASP A 151 8.52 -2.75 18.61
N ALA A 152 7.97 -2.80 17.39
CA ALA A 152 8.77 -2.81 16.16
C ALA A 152 9.54 -1.50 15.93
N LEU A 153 8.92 -0.35 16.19
CA LEU A 153 9.58 0.96 16.13
C LEU A 153 10.72 1.07 17.16
N THR A 154 10.46 0.64 18.37
CA THR A 154 11.46 0.66 19.46
C THR A 154 12.63 -0.25 19.13
N ALA A 155 12.37 -1.48 18.68
CA ALA A 155 13.40 -2.46 18.34
C ALA A 155 14.26 -2.04 17.16
N SER A 156 13.69 -1.36 16.17
CA SER A 156 14.45 -0.89 14.99
C SER A 156 15.15 0.44 15.20
N GLY A 157 14.71 1.26 16.15
CA GLY A 157 15.12 2.65 16.30
C GLY A 157 14.71 3.56 15.15
N ALA A 158 13.71 3.14 14.35
CA ALA A 158 13.20 3.93 13.25
C ALA A 158 12.49 5.21 13.74
N PRO A 159 12.79 6.39 13.15
CA PRO A 159 12.12 7.65 13.50
C PRO A 159 10.65 7.61 13.12
N THR A 160 9.77 7.83 14.09
CA THR A 160 8.32 7.74 13.90
C THR A 160 7.77 8.80 12.93
N ASP A 161 8.40 9.96 12.85
CA ASP A 161 8.07 11.07 11.93
C ASP A 161 8.29 10.72 10.45
N LEU A 162 9.02 9.65 10.17
CA LEU A 162 9.25 9.13 8.83
C LEU A 162 8.35 7.92 8.48
N VAL A 163 7.46 7.51 9.37
CA VAL A 163 6.56 6.37 9.16
C VAL A 163 5.16 6.84 8.79
N ILE A 164 4.59 6.28 7.73
CA ILE A 164 3.22 6.55 7.29
C ILE A 164 2.44 5.23 7.28
N LEU A 165 1.30 5.21 7.95
CA LEU A 165 0.34 4.12 7.86
C LEU A 165 -0.66 4.45 6.75
N GLU A 166 -0.73 3.61 5.72
CA GLU A 166 -1.69 3.76 4.62
C GLU A 166 -2.88 2.81 4.85
N VAL A 167 -4.10 3.36 4.77
CA VAL A 167 -5.33 2.60 4.95
C VAL A 167 -6.27 2.84 3.78
N THR A 168 -6.93 1.79 3.28
CA THR A 168 -7.86 1.91 2.16
C THR A 168 -9.21 2.45 2.59
N GLU A 169 -9.80 3.34 1.78
CA GLU A 169 -11.10 3.99 2.03
C GLU A 169 -12.23 2.98 2.27
N SER A 170 -12.32 1.97 1.42
CA SER A 170 -13.50 1.11 1.29
C SER A 170 -13.87 0.33 2.56
N LYS A 171 -12.92 0.10 3.45
CA LYS A 171 -13.14 -0.70 4.68
C LYS A 171 -13.22 0.14 5.96
N LEU A 172 -13.04 1.47 5.89
CA LEU A 172 -13.04 2.34 7.08
C LEU A 172 -14.40 2.45 7.80
N SER A 173 -15.48 2.03 7.17
CA SER A 173 -16.82 2.01 7.77
C SER A 173 -17.04 0.89 8.80
N GLU A 174 -16.16 -0.11 8.83
CA GLU A 174 -16.21 -1.20 9.78
C GLU A 174 -15.48 -0.81 11.08
N ASP A 175 -16.15 -0.87 12.21
CA ASP A 175 -15.63 -0.55 13.55
C ASP A 175 -14.82 0.75 13.65
N VAL A 176 -15.41 1.85 13.19
CA VAL A 176 -14.81 3.21 13.14
C VAL A 176 -14.10 3.58 14.44
N SER A 177 -14.69 3.21 15.61
CA SER A 177 -14.15 3.62 16.91
C SER A 177 -12.80 2.99 17.23
N ARG A 178 -12.63 1.70 16.95
CA ARG A 178 -11.35 1.00 17.18
C ARG A 178 -10.29 1.46 16.20
N VAL A 179 -10.63 1.55 14.94
CA VAL A 179 -9.72 2.07 13.89
C VAL A 179 -9.25 3.47 14.25
N MET A 180 -10.18 4.35 14.60
CA MET A 180 -9.88 5.72 15.04
C MET A 180 -8.94 5.73 16.24
N SER A 181 -9.19 4.90 17.24
CA SER A 181 -8.34 4.79 18.43
C SER A 181 -6.92 4.37 18.06
N SER A 182 -6.76 3.34 17.25
CA SER A 182 -5.45 2.84 16.81
C SER A 182 -4.69 3.89 16.01
N LEU A 183 -5.32 4.50 15.00
CA LEU A 183 -4.71 5.54 14.17
C LEU A 183 -4.35 6.78 14.98
N THR A 184 -5.21 7.23 15.89
CA THR A 184 -4.93 8.39 16.77
C THR A 184 -3.72 8.12 17.66
N ARG A 185 -3.60 6.92 18.24
CA ARG A 185 -2.44 6.56 19.06
C ARG A 185 -1.16 6.58 18.25
N MET A 186 -1.15 6.05 17.03
CA MET A 186 0.03 6.11 16.16
C MET A 186 0.34 7.55 15.72
N ARG A 187 -0.69 8.36 15.48
CA ARG A 187 -0.52 9.79 15.18
C ARG A 187 0.12 10.56 16.35
N LEU A 188 -0.29 10.27 17.58
CA LEU A 188 0.31 10.87 18.80
C LEU A 188 1.78 10.45 19.00
N LYS A 189 2.20 9.31 18.45
CA LYS A 189 3.60 8.87 18.40
C LYS A 189 4.43 9.58 17.33
N GLY A 190 3.81 10.37 16.46
CA GLY A 190 4.48 11.11 15.40
C GLY A 190 4.31 10.52 13.99
N CYS A 191 3.69 9.33 13.85
CA CYS A 191 3.49 8.72 12.54
C CYS A 191 2.52 9.53 11.66
N GLY A 192 2.74 9.54 10.35
CA GLY A 192 1.77 10.00 9.37
C GLY A 192 0.67 8.96 9.17
N ILE A 193 -0.51 9.42 8.77
CA ILE A 193 -1.63 8.55 8.37
C ILE A 193 -2.09 8.98 6.99
N SER A 194 -2.12 8.05 6.04
CA SER A 194 -2.58 8.28 4.68
C SER A 194 -3.84 7.45 4.38
N ILE A 195 -4.79 8.05 3.68
CA ILE A 195 -5.90 7.31 3.10
C ILE A 195 -5.56 7.00 1.63
N ASP A 196 -5.71 5.73 1.25
CA ASP A 196 -5.48 5.25 -0.12
C ASP A 196 -6.81 5.06 -0.87
N ASP A 197 -6.76 5.17 -2.21
CA ASP A 197 -7.91 5.06 -3.12
C ASP A 197 -9.04 6.06 -2.80
N PHE A 198 -8.71 7.28 -2.31
CA PHE A 198 -9.72 8.27 -1.95
C PHE A 198 -10.60 8.67 -3.15
N GLY A 199 -11.92 8.61 -2.94
CA GLY A 199 -12.92 8.96 -3.97
C GLY A 199 -13.40 7.78 -4.81
N THR A 200 -12.92 6.57 -4.57
CA THR A 200 -13.41 5.34 -5.23
C THR A 200 -14.55 4.66 -4.47
N GLY A 201 -14.76 5.05 -3.20
CA GLY A 201 -15.77 4.49 -2.28
C GLY A 201 -16.83 5.50 -1.85
N PHE A 202 -17.48 5.21 -0.74
CA PHE A 202 -18.58 5.99 -0.15
C PHE A 202 -18.11 6.96 0.96
N SER A 203 -16.82 7.23 1.09
CA SER A 203 -16.36 8.15 2.14
C SER A 203 -16.84 9.57 1.88
N SER A 204 -17.65 10.07 2.79
CA SER A 204 -18.03 11.46 2.78
C SER A 204 -16.88 12.33 3.32
N MET A 205 -16.80 13.57 2.86
CA MET A 205 -15.87 14.58 3.43
C MET A 205 -16.03 14.71 4.95
N GLU A 206 -17.18 14.32 5.50
CA GLU A 206 -17.44 14.29 6.94
C GLU A 206 -16.64 13.18 7.64
N GLN A 207 -16.49 12.00 7.02
CA GLN A 207 -15.66 10.92 7.55
C GLN A 207 -14.19 11.32 7.57
N LEU A 208 -13.68 11.96 6.50
CA LEU A 208 -12.32 12.46 6.47
C LEU A 208 -11.99 13.42 7.64
N ARG A 209 -12.94 14.29 8.01
CA ARG A 209 -12.76 15.23 9.13
C ARG A 209 -12.63 14.54 10.48
N ARG A 210 -13.11 13.31 10.62
CA ARG A 210 -13.06 12.55 11.88
C ARG A 210 -11.75 11.83 12.10
N PHE A 211 -11.10 11.36 11.03
CA PHE A 211 -9.86 10.62 11.12
C PHE A 211 -8.61 11.52 11.14
N PRO A 212 -7.54 11.13 11.81
CA PRO A 212 -6.32 11.93 11.94
C PRO A 212 -5.41 11.84 10.70
N PHE A 213 -5.99 11.88 9.50
CA PHE A 213 -5.22 11.80 8.26
C PHE A 213 -4.27 12.99 8.09
N THR A 214 -3.09 12.71 7.55
CA THR A 214 -2.07 13.68 7.16
C THR A 214 -1.86 13.76 5.67
N GLU A 215 -2.26 12.72 4.95
CA GLU A 215 -2.08 12.59 3.50
C GLU A 215 -3.33 11.96 2.86
N LEU A 216 -3.63 12.36 1.62
CA LEU A 216 -4.63 11.75 0.74
C LEU A 216 -3.90 11.20 -0.49
N LYS A 217 -4.29 10.01 -0.91
CA LYS A 217 -3.70 9.34 -2.08
C LYS A 217 -4.78 8.88 -3.05
#